data_6d08ba3c39782308e5dd2e883b1937f5
#
_entry.id   6d08ba3c39782308e5dd2e883b1937f5
#
_cell.length_a   1.000
_cell.length_b   1.000
_cell.length_c   1.000
_cell.angle_alpha   90.00
_cell.angle_beta   90.00
_cell.angle_gamma   90.00
#
_symmetry.space_group_name_H-M   'P 1'
#
loop_
_entity.id
_entity.type
_entity.pdbx_description
1 polymer ?
#
loop_
_entity_poly.entity_id
_entity_poly.type
_entity_poly.pdbx_seq_one_letter_code
_entity_poly.pdbx_strand_id
1 'polypeptide(L)'
;MKKVIITGADGYVASRIIPHLETKYKLTLIDIDFNKTHNSETIKFDICNSPVSELDDITKNHDAIIHLAYVRPEKTRDPNDQKEELRSFDTEYQNILMANKIYQSAYKNDLTRVIVASSNHAADWYEHNEIHKNIRDMVSNNLIPYSDNFYGWAKASYELLSVPYASGKFGRKLEFVHVRIGFPREITPDVSDNKFIAGKKGQGIPNIKRHLGAYVSQRDLSQLFDKAISTKNIVGDIKNVPFLVVYGVSNNTRRFWSLESARESLNYNPQDDSEFKFNEVIDLYKNNPEWEGRLG
;
A
#
# COMPACT_ATOMS: atom_id res chain seq x y z
N MET A 1 -16.62 15.42 -13.85
CA MET A 1 -16.11 14.16 -13.28
C MET A 1 -14.60 14.27 -13.31
N LYS A 2 -13.88 14.02 -12.19
CA LYS A 2 -12.42 14.06 -12.17
C LYS A 2 -11.85 12.97 -13.07
N LYS A 3 -10.73 13.28 -13.73
CA LYS A 3 -9.97 12.34 -14.56
C LYS A 3 -8.81 11.78 -13.74
N VAL A 4 -8.73 10.48 -13.58
CA VAL A 4 -7.76 9.82 -12.70
C VAL A 4 -7.00 8.75 -13.48
N ILE A 5 -5.68 8.80 -13.42
CA ILE A 5 -4.83 7.74 -13.93
C ILE A 5 -4.62 6.69 -12.85
N ILE A 6 -4.64 5.42 -13.23
CA ILE A 6 -4.23 4.30 -12.37
C ILE A 6 -3.10 3.55 -13.06
N THR A 7 -1.91 3.50 -12.45
CA THR A 7 -0.78 2.70 -12.95
C THR A 7 -0.73 1.35 -12.26
N GLY A 8 -0.25 0.30 -12.94
CA GLY A 8 -0.34 -1.07 -12.42
C GLY A 8 -1.79 -1.56 -12.42
N ALA A 9 -2.56 -1.15 -13.44
CA ALA A 9 -4.02 -1.26 -13.48
C ALA A 9 -4.52 -2.70 -13.67
N ASP A 10 -3.71 -3.60 -14.22
CA ASP A 10 -4.03 -5.04 -14.32
C ASP A 10 -3.64 -5.84 -13.07
N GLY A 11 -3.04 -5.16 -12.08
CA GLY A 11 -2.57 -5.75 -10.83
C GLY A 11 -3.69 -6.10 -9.84
N TYR A 12 -3.28 -6.80 -8.75
CA TYR A 12 -4.21 -7.28 -7.73
C TYR A 12 -4.92 -6.15 -6.96
N VAL A 13 -4.20 -5.13 -6.50
CA VAL A 13 -4.80 -4.00 -5.78
C VAL A 13 -5.75 -3.24 -6.68
N ALA A 14 -5.34 -2.98 -7.92
CA ALA A 14 -6.16 -2.31 -8.93
C ALA A 14 -7.51 -3.02 -9.16
N SER A 15 -7.49 -4.36 -9.30
CA SER A 15 -8.72 -5.15 -9.48
C SER A 15 -9.74 -5.02 -8.33
N ARG A 16 -9.27 -4.60 -7.14
CA ARG A 16 -10.13 -4.39 -5.97
C ARG A 16 -10.77 -3.02 -5.95
N ILE A 17 -10.09 -1.99 -6.47
CA ILE A 17 -10.56 -0.60 -6.36
C ILE A 17 -11.19 -0.06 -7.64
N ILE A 18 -10.75 -0.50 -8.82
CA ILE A 18 -11.25 -0.02 -10.12
C ILE A 18 -12.77 -0.12 -10.22
N PRO A 19 -13.44 -1.24 -9.91
CA PRO A 19 -14.91 -1.34 -10.07
C PRO A 19 -15.70 -0.28 -9.30
N HIS A 20 -15.20 0.14 -8.14
CA HIS A 20 -15.81 1.22 -7.37
C HIS A 20 -15.47 2.60 -7.96
N LEU A 21 -14.21 2.81 -8.34
CA LEU A 21 -13.75 4.11 -8.81
C LEU A 21 -14.32 4.48 -10.19
N GLU A 22 -14.55 3.51 -11.08
CA GLU A 22 -15.20 3.70 -12.39
C GLU A 22 -16.62 4.31 -12.27
N THR A 23 -17.32 4.06 -11.17
CA THR A 23 -18.64 4.64 -10.95
C THR A 23 -18.61 6.15 -10.63
N LYS A 24 -17.43 6.70 -10.30
CA LYS A 24 -17.26 8.07 -9.78
C LYS A 24 -16.32 8.94 -10.60
N TYR A 25 -15.37 8.32 -11.29
CA TYR A 25 -14.27 8.99 -11.97
C TYR A 25 -14.14 8.55 -13.41
N LYS A 26 -13.61 9.42 -14.28
CA LYS A 26 -13.16 9.00 -15.60
C LYS A 26 -11.74 8.44 -15.44
N LEU A 27 -11.58 7.13 -15.62
CA LEU A 27 -10.29 6.46 -15.42
C LEU A 27 -9.53 6.33 -16.75
N THR A 28 -8.20 6.46 -16.67
CA THR A 28 -7.22 6.05 -17.67
C THR A 28 -6.30 5.03 -16.99
N LEU A 29 -6.30 3.81 -17.49
CA LEU A 29 -5.61 2.67 -16.90
C LEU A 29 -4.29 2.44 -17.62
N ILE A 30 -3.19 2.37 -16.89
CA ILE A 30 -1.84 2.15 -17.43
C ILE A 30 -1.25 0.87 -16.83
N ASP A 31 -0.80 -0.01 -17.70
CA ASP A 31 0.00 -1.16 -17.32
C ASP A 31 0.97 -1.53 -18.46
N ILE A 32 1.95 -2.38 -18.18
CA ILE A 32 2.87 -2.91 -19.18
C ILE A 32 2.13 -3.84 -20.16
N ASP A 33 1.16 -4.59 -19.65
CA ASP A 33 0.23 -5.41 -20.45
C ASP A 33 -1.12 -5.54 -19.73
N PHE A 34 -2.16 -5.94 -20.47
CA PHE A 34 -3.49 -6.18 -19.94
C PHE A 34 -3.95 -7.60 -20.27
N ASN A 35 -4.20 -8.40 -19.23
CA ASN A 35 -4.76 -9.75 -19.32
C ASN A 35 -6.26 -9.78 -19.00
N LYS A 36 -6.82 -8.66 -18.54
CA LYS A 36 -8.23 -8.50 -18.20
C LYS A 36 -8.89 -7.48 -19.11
N THR A 37 -10.19 -7.63 -19.29
CA THR A 37 -11.02 -6.63 -19.97
C THR A 37 -11.37 -5.52 -19.00
N HIS A 38 -11.22 -4.27 -19.43
CA HIS A 38 -11.56 -3.07 -18.68
C HIS A 38 -12.59 -2.22 -19.44
N ASN A 39 -13.49 -1.55 -18.72
CA ASN A 39 -14.46 -0.62 -19.31
C ASN A 39 -13.89 0.78 -19.54
N SER A 40 -12.82 1.12 -18.82
CA SER A 40 -12.12 2.39 -18.92
C SER A 40 -11.05 2.36 -20.02
N GLU A 41 -10.60 3.53 -20.44
CA GLU A 41 -9.48 3.68 -21.38
C GLU A 41 -8.22 2.97 -20.85
N THR A 42 -7.58 2.16 -21.69
CA THR A 42 -6.35 1.43 -21.36
C THR A 42 -5.18 1.88 -22.22
N ILE A 43 -4.03 2.05 -21.62
CA ILE A 43 -2.77 2.43 -22.28
C ILE A 43 -1.69 1.43 -21.86
N LYS A 44 -1.13 0.68 -22.81
CA LYS A 44 0.05 -0.14 -22.57
C LYS A 44 1.27 0.77 -22.52
N PHE A 45 1.96 0.79 -21.37
CA PHE A 45 3.11 1.66 -21.19
C PHE A 45 4.04 1.15 -20.10
N ASP A 46 5.33 1.04 -20.44
CA ASP A 46 6.38 0.63 -19.49
C ASP A 46 6.99 1.87 -18.82
N ILE A 47 6.51 2.20 -17.62
CA ILE A 47 6.99 3.36 -16.85
C ILE A 47 8.46 3.19 -16.47
N CYS A 48 8.93 1.97 -16.23
CA CYS A 48 10.33 1.74 -15.85
C CYS A 48 11.30 2.13 -16.97
N ASN A 49 11.05 1.65 -18.18
CA ASN A 49 12.00 1.70 -19.28
C ASN A 49 11.75 2.88 -20.23
N SER A 50 10.52 3.42 -20.28
CA SER A 50 10.21 4.55 -21.15
C SER A 50 10.74 5.88 -20.59
N PRO A 51 11.05 6.85 -21.49
CA PRO A 51 11.39 8.21 -21.09
C PRO A 51 10.23 8.89 -20.34
N VAL A 52 10.55 9.76 -19.39
CA VAL A 52 9.53 10.52 -18.64
C VAL A 52 8.71 11.43 -19.54
N SER A 53 9.28 11.90 -20.66
CA SER A 53 8.59 12.74 -21.66
C SER A 53 7.36 12.06 -22.27
N GLU A 54 7.41 10.75 -22.50
CA GLU A 54 6.26 9.99 -23.01
C GLU A 54 5.18 9.84 -21.94
N LEU A 55 5.57 9.64 -20.67
CA LEU A 55 4.65 9.63 -19.54
C LEU A 55 3.98 11.01 -19.38
N ASP A 56 4.73 12.10 -19.62
CA ASP A 56 4.19 13.46 -19.57
C ASP A 56 3.03 13.66 -20.56
N ASP A 57 3.13 13.08 -21.76
CA ASP A 57 2.03 13.15 -22.74
C ASP A 57 0.77 12.42 -22.27
N ILE A 58 0.92 11.31 -21.61
CA ILE A 58 -0.21 10.53 -21.06
C ILE A 58 -0.85 11.25 -19.88
N THR A 59 -0.06 11.91 -19.03
CA THR A 59 -0.58 12.53 -17.80
C THR A 59 -1.26 13.87 -18.01
N LYS A 60 -1.13 14.49 -19.20
CA LYS A 60 -1.80 15.76 -19.54
C LYS A 60 -3.31 15.71 -19.31
N ASN A 61 -3.84 16.81 -18.80
CA ASN A 61 -5.29 16.98 -18.59
C ASN A 61 -5.95 15.98 -17.63
N HIS A 62 -5.17 15.42 -16.70
CA HIS A 62 -5.69 14.62 -15.60
C HIS A 62 -5.61 15.39 -14.28
N ASP A 63 -6.49 15.02 -13.32
CA ASP A 63 -6.57 15.67 -12.01
C ASP A 63 -5.68 14.97 -10.98
N ALA A 64 -5.55 13.64 -11.08
CA ALA A 64 -4.81 12.84 -10.11
C ALA A 64 -4.23 11.56 -10.72
N ILE A 65 -3.23 11.01 -10.05
CA ILE A 65 -2.66 9.68 -10.34
C ILE A 65 -2.76 8.79 -9.10
N ILE A 66 -3.19 7.54 -9.28
CA ILE A 66 -3.04 6.45 -8.32
C ILE A 66 -1.89 5.57 -8.82
N HIS A 67 -0.78 5.57 -8.10
CA HIS A 67 0.40 4.78 -8.46
C HIS A 67 0.40 3.44 -7.72
N LEU A 68 0.04 2.36 -8.44
CA LEU A 68 0.03 0.98 -7.96
C LEU A 68 1.07 0.10 -8.65
N ALA A 69 1.71 0.58 -9.73
CA ALA A 69 2.69 -0.18 -10.48
C ALA A 69 3.87 -0.57 -9.58
N TYR A 70 4.31 -1.81 -9.72
CA TYR A 70 5.39 -2.37 -8.94
C TYR A 70 6.05 -3.53 -9.68
N VAL A 71 7.35 -3.45 -9.90
CA VAL A 71 8.18 -4.54 -10.43
C VAL A 71 8.57 -5.45 -9.28
N ARG A 72 8.24 -6.72 -9.39
CA ARG A 72 8.56 -7.71 -8.34
C ARG A 72 9.98 -8.23 -8.54
N PRO A 73 10.81 -8.25 -7.47
CA PRO A 73 12.08 -8.97 -7.52
C PRO A 73 11.87 -10.44 -7.85
N GLU A 74 12.80 -11.01 -8.61
CA GLU A 74 12.86 -12.45 -8.79
C GLU A 74 13.17 -13.13 -7.46
N LYS A 75 12.38 -14.17 -7.15
CA LYS A 75 12.56 -14.97 -5.94
C LYS A 75 12.95 -16.39 -6.32
N THR A 76 14.05 -16.86 -5.78
CA THR A 76 14.50 -18.25 -5.95
C THR A 76 13.58 -19.25 -5.25
N ARG A 77 12.82 -18.77 -4.24
CA ARG A 77 11.99 -19.59 -3.33
C ARG A 77 12.80 -20.68 -2.58
N ASP A 78 14.11 -20.54 -2.53
CA ASP A 78 14.95 -21.40 -1.70
C ASP A 78 14.97 -20.83 -0.27
N PRO A 79 14.41 -21.56 0.72
CA PRO A 79 14.39 -21.09 2.11
C PRO A 79 15.79 -21.01 2.74
N ASN A 80 16.81 -21.57 2.09
CA ASN A 80 18.19 -21.50 2.55
C ASN A 80 18.98 -20.35 1.90
N ASP A 81 18.39 -19.65 0.94
CA ASP A 81 19.04 -18.55 0.25
C ASP A 81 19.02 -17.26 1.08
N GLN A 82 19.94 -17.14 2.00
CA GLN A 82 20.08 -15.96 2.87
C GLN A 82 20.45 -14.67 2.10
N LYS A 83 20.84 -14.77 0.82
CA LYS A 83 21.20 -13.63 -0.01
C LYS A 83 20.09 -13.17 -0.94
N GLU A 84 18.93 -13.84 -0.95
CA GLU A 84 17.80 -13.46 -1.80
C GLU A 84 17.38 -12.00 -1.56
N GLU A 85 17.31 -11.61 -0.30
CA GLU A 85 16.96 -10.23 0.07
C GLU A 85 17.97 -9.21 -0.46
N LEU A 86 19.28 -9.51 -0.38
CA LEU A 86 20.31 -8.62 -0.93
C LEU A 86 20.19 -8.42 -2.44
N ARG A 87 19.76 -9.46 -3.19
CA ARG A 87 19.56 -9.35 -4.64
C ARG A 87 18.30 -8.56 -5.00
N SER A 88 17.36 -8.43 -4.10
CA SER A 88 16.15 -7.64 -4.34
C SER A 88 16.42 -6.13 -4.42
N PHE A 89 17.53 -5.64 -3.89
CA PHE A 89 17.85 -4.21 -3.79
C PHE A 89 17.73 -3.48 -5.13
N ASP A 90 18.33 -4.01 -6.20
CA ASP A 90 18.34 -3.33 -7.52
C ASP A 90 16.93 -3.15 -8.08
N THR A 91 16.06 -4.16 -7.93
CA THR A 91 14.67 -4.09 -8.38
C THR A 91 13.88 -3.11 -7.50
N GLU A 92 14.10 -3.11 -6.20
CA GLU A 92 13.45 -2.15 -5.30
C GLU A 92 13.91 -0.72 -5.56
N TYR A 93 15.17 -0.52 -5.90
CA TYR A 93 15.67 0.78 -6.31
C TYR A 93 15.04 1.26 -7.64
N GLN A 94 14.84 0.34 -8.61
CA GLN A 94 14.08 0.68 -9.84
C GLN A 94 12.65 1.11 -9.54
N ASN A 95 11.99 0.50 -8.56
CA ASN A 95 10.67 0.91 -8.14
C ASN A 95 10.65 2.35 -7.57
N ILE A 96 11.71 2.77 -6.87
CA ILE A 96 11.86 4.15 -6.40
C ILE A 96 12.03 5.11 -7.60
N LEU A 97 12.85 4.74 -8.59
CA LEU A 97 13.02 5.54 -9.80
C LEU A 97 11.72 5.67 -10.59
N MET A 98 10.93 4.60 -10.67
CA MET A 98 9.61 4.61 -11.30
C MET A 98 8.65 5.57 -10.58
N ALA A 99 8.60 5.53 -9.25
CA ALA A 99 7.80 6.46 -8.47
C ALA A 99 8.22 7.91 -8.71
N ASN A 100 9.54 8.19 -8.81
CA ASN A 100 10.04 9.52 -9.13
C ASN A 100 9.57 10.01 -10.51
N LYS A 101 9.56 9.16 -11.54
CA LYS A 101 9.01 9.52 -12.88
C LYS A 101 7.54 9.93 -12.78
N ILE A 102 6.73 9.23 -11.99
CA ILE A 102 5.33 9.56 -11.72
C ILE A 102 5.23 10.95 -11.06
N TYR A 103 6.04 11.21 -10.03
CA TYR A 103 6.01 12.49 -9.31
C TYR A 103 6.43 13.67 -10.20
N GLN A 104 7.48 13.48 -11.00
CA GLN A 104 7.94 14.48 -11.97
C GLN A 104 6.84 14.79 -13.00
N SER A 105 6.24 13.76 -13.60
CA SER A 105 5.21 13.94 -14.62
C SER A 105 3.94 14.58 -14.04
N ALA A 106 3.50 14.14 -12.86
CA ALA A 106 2.37 14.76 -12.16
C ALA A 106 2.65 16.25 -11.83
N TYR A 107 3.86 16.55 -11.39
CA TYR A 107 4.28 17.92 -11.11
C TYR A 107 4.28 18.79 -12.38
N LYS A 108 4.89 18.31 -13.46
CA LYS A 108 5.04 19.02 -14.72
C LYS A 108 3.70 19.33 -15.40
N ASN A 109 2.72 18.42 -15.29
CA ASN A 109 1.40 18.55 -15.91
C ASN A 109 0.32 19.11 -14.97
N ASP A 110 0.73 19.78 -13.89
CA ASP A 110 -0.13 20.48 -12.95
C ASP A 110 -1.24 19.62 -12.32
N LEU A 111 -1.00 18.30 -12.18
CA LEU A 111 -1.93 17.46 -11.46
C LEU A 111 -2.05 17.95 -10.00
N THR A 112 -3.23 17.83 -9.45
CA THR A 112 -3.50 18.25 -8.08
C THR A 112 -2.89 17.28 -7.07
N ARG A 113 -2.94 15.95 -7.38
CA ARG A 113 -2.66 14.93 -6.36
C ARG A 113 -2.07 13.64 -6.92
N VAL A 114 -1.16 13.06 -6.14
CA VAL A 114 -0.65 11.70 -6.34
C VAL A 114 -1.02 10.84 -5.13
N ILE A 115 -1.72 9.74 -5.37
CA ILE A 115 -2.03 8.71 -4.38
C ILE A 115 -1.09 7.53 -4.64
N VAL A 116 -0.34 7.10 -3.63
CA VAL A 116 0.70 6.09 -3.79
C VAL A 116 0.39 4.85 -2.96
N ALA A 117 0.44 3.68 -3.59
CA ALA A 117 0.40 2.42 -2.88
C ALA A 117 1.74 2.20 -2.14
N SER A 118 1.81 2.68 -0.92
CA SER A 118 2.80 2.26 0.06
C SER A 118 2.38 0.92 0.69
N SER A 119 3.03 0.49 1.74
CA SER A 119 2.75 -0.77 2.42
C SER A 119 2.95 -0.61 3.93
N ASN A 120 2.22 -1.39 4.72
CA ASN A 120 2.52 -1.53 6.15
C ASN A 120 3.96 -2.02 6.39
N HIS A 121 4.57 -2.69 5.39
CA HIS A 121 5.99 -3.05 5.42
C HIS A 121 6.94 -1.86 5.50
N ALA A 122 6.51 -0.65 5.14
CA ALA A 122 7.33 0.55 5.36
C ALA A 122 7.67 0.79 6.85
N ALA A 123 6.92 0.16 7.76
CA ALA A 123 7.10 0.28 9.20
C ALA A 123 7.04 -1.09 9.93
N ASP A 124 7.34 -2.19 9.24
CA ASP A 124 7.19 -3.55 9.78
C ASP A 124 8.24 -3.92 10.83
N TRP A 125 9.33 -3.16 10.95
CA TRP A 125 10.27 -3.31 12.06
C TRP A 125 9.55 -3.21 13.43
N TYR A 126 8.59 -2.28 13.55
CA TYR A 126 7.78 -2.12 14.77
C TYR A 126 6.87 -3.32 15.02
N GLU A 127 6.28 -3.88 13.96
CA GLU A 127 5.49 -5.10 14.04
C GLU A 127 6.34 -6.24 14.60
N HIS A 128 7.50 -6.49 14.00
CA HIS A 128 8.37 -7.61 14.33
C HIS A 128 9.05 -7.48 15.70
N ASN A 129 9.40 -6.27 16.11
CA ASN A 129 10.24 -6.05 17.27
C ASN A 129 9.52 -5.47 18.49
N GLU A 130 8.34 -4.88 18.32
CA GLU A 130 7.63 -4.22 19.41
C GLU A 130 6.22 -4.76 19.62
N ILE A 131 5.37 -4.82 18.55
CA ILE A 131 3.96 -5.26 18.68
C ILE A 131 3.87 -6.70 19.20
N HIS A 132 4.53 -7.62 18.52
CA HIS A 132 4.43 -9.04 18.89
C HIS A 132 5.25 -9.43 20.14
N LYS A 133 6.00 -8.48 20.69
CA LYS A 133 6.70 -8.61 21.98
C LYS A 133 5.99 -7.85 23.12
N ASN A 134 4.78 -7.33 22.85
CA ASN A 134 3.98 -6.54 23.81
C ASN A 134 4.72 -5.31 24.37
N ILE A 135 5.61 -4.70 23.58
CA ILE A 135 6.33 -3.45 23.93
C ILE A 135 5.51 -2.24 23.46
N ARG A 136 4.70 -2.43 22.41
CA ARG A 136 3.86 -1.39 21.80
C ARG A 136 2.51 -1.98 21.42
N ASP A 137 1.43 -1.23 21.63
CA ASP A 137 0.07 -1.66 21.28
C ASP A 137 -0.34 -1.24 19.86
N MET A 138 0.19 -0.10 19.36
CA MET A 138 -0.23 0.46 18.09
C MET A 138 0.94 1.12 17.35
N VAL A 139 1.02 0.91 16.03
CA VAL A 139 1.96 1.59 15.14
C VAL A 139 1.26 2.78 14.49
N SER A 140 1.72 3.98 14.78
CA SER A 140 1.21 5.23 14.21
C SER A 140 1.97 5.59 12.92
N ASN A 141 1.32 6.37 12.05
CA ASN A 141 1.91 6.85 10.80
C ASN A 141 3.04 7.88 11.00
N ASN A 142 3.07 8.56 12.14
CA ASN A 142 4.07 9.59 12.47
C ASN A 142 5.41 9.01 12.99
N LEU A 143 5.51 7.71 13.16
CA LEU A 143 6.77 7.05 13.48
C LEU A 143 7.69 7.04 12.24
N ILE A 144 9.00 7.12 12.49
CA ILE A 144 9.98 6.96 11.42
C ILE A 144 9.74 5.60 10.74
N PRO A 145 9.64 5.55 9.40
CA PRO A 145 9.32 4.30 8.70
C PRO A 145 10.53 3.37 8.68
N TYR A 146 10.66 2.55 9.73
CA TYR A 146 11.68 1.51 9.79
C TYR A 146 11.17 0.20 9.23
N SER A 147 11.94 -0.38 8.33
CA SER A 147 11.74 -1.73 7.79
C SER A 147 13.02 -2.54 7.90
N ASP A 148 12.90 -3.85 8.04
CA ASP A 148 14.01 -4.80 8.08
C ASP A 148 14.22 -5.54 6.74
N ASN A 149 13.58 -5.04 5.66
CA ASN A 149 13.68 -5.60 4.31
C ASN A 149 13.65 -4.49 3.25
N PHE A 150 14.22 -4.77 2.05
CA PHE A 150 14.32 -3.78 0.99
C PHE A 150 12.97 -3.41 0.35
N TYR A 151 11.98 -4.30 0.36
CA TYR A 151 10.63 -3.94 -0.07
C TYR A 151 10.04 -2.83 0.79
N GLY A 152 10.05 -2.98 2.10
CA GLY A 152 9.55 -1.97 3.01
C GLY A 152 10.40 -0.70 3.01
N TRP A 153 11.72 -0.83 2.89
CA TRP A 153 12.63 0.30 2.69
C TRP A 153 12.27 1.11 1.42
N ALA A 154 12.01 0.44 0.30
CA ALA A 154 11.60 1.12 -0.93
C ALA A 154 10.26 1.84 -0.75
N LYS A 155 9.29 1.22 -0.06
CA LYS A 155 8.00 1.87 0.24
C LYS A 155 8.16 3.10 1.14
N ALA A 156 9.00 3.02 2.17
CA ALA A 156 9.37 4.18 2.98
C ALA A 156 10.06 5.28 2.16
N SER A 157 10.92 4.88 1.22
CA SER A 157 11.59 5.80 0.30
C SER A 157 10.62 6.52 -0.63
N TYR A 158 9.54 5.87 -1.11
CA TYR A 158 8.48 6.54 -1.89
C TYR A 158 7.85 7.68 -1.10
N GLU A 159 7.57 7.44 0.19
CA GLU A 159 6.98 8.44 1.07
C GLU A 159 7.90 9.66 1.19
N LEU A 160 9.15 9.46 1.57
CA LEU A 160 10.11 10.54 1.77
C LEU A 160 10.45 11.28 0.47
N LEU A 161 10.53 10.58 -0.67
CA LEU A 161 10.81 11.14 -1.99
C LEU A 161 9.75 12.18 -2.40
N SER A 162 8.52 12.06 -1.94
CA SER A 162 7.44 12.98 -2.30
C SER A 162 7.50 14.33 -1.56
N VAL A 163 8.19 14.41 -0.44
CA VAL A 163 8.25 15.63 0.41
C VAL A 163 8.78 16.86 -0.34
N PRO A 164 9.88 16.81 -1.14
CA PRO A 164 10.33 17.94 -1.95
C PRO A 164 9.25 18.49 -2.90
N TYR A 165 8.44 17.61 -3.52
CA TYR A 165 7.34 18.03 -4.40
C TYR A 165 6.17 18.62 -3.60
N ALA A 166 5.86 18.04 -2.44
CA ALA A 166 4.78 18.52 -1.57
C ALA A 166 5.12 19.84 -0.88
N SER A 167 6.39 20.08 -0.56
CA SER A 167 6.85 21.28 0.16
C SER A 167 6.69 22.59 -0.61
N GLY A 168 6.53 22.49 -1.94
CA GLY A 168 6.52 23.66 -2.84
C GLY A 168 7.91 24.16 -3.20
N LYS A 169 8.97 23.39 -2.94
CA LYS A 169 10.37 23.75 -3.24
C LYS A 169 10.60 24.09 -4.71
N PHE A 170 9.81 23.49 -5.60
CA PHE A 170 9.94 23.67 -7.06
C PHE A 170 8.96 24.71 -7.64
N GLY A 171 8.27 25.52 -6.78
CA GLY A 171 7.39 26.62 -7.22
C GLY A 171 5.91 26.41 -6.91
N ARG A 172 5.42 25.16 -6.89
CA ARG A 172 4.06 24.81 -6.43
C ARG A 172 4.08 23.60 -5.52
N LYS A 173 3.01 23.42 -4.77
CA LYS A 173 2.79 22.21 -3.95
C LYS A 173 2.02 21.17 -4.76
N LEU A 174 2.49 19.93 -4.72
CA LEU A 174 1.76 18.76 -5.21
C LEU A 174 1.28 17.96 -4.00
N GLU A 175 -0.01 17.61 -3.96
CA GLU A 175 -0.57 16.86 -2.84
C GLU A 175 -0.24 15.37 -2.93
N PHE A 176 0.14 14.77 -1.80
CA PHE A 176 0.44 13.33 -1.71
C PHE A 176 -0.38 12.65 -0.62
N VAL A 177 -0.91 11.47 -0.97
CA VAL A 177 -1.49 10.53 -0.01
C VAL A 177 -0.82 9.18 -0.21
N HIS A 178 -0.03 8.76 0.78
CA HIS A 178 0.60 7.45 0.81
C HIS A 178 -0.28 6.48 1.60
N VAL A 179 -0.77 5.44 0.94
CA VAL A 179 -1.60 4.41 1.57
C VAL A 179 -0.72 3.21 1.90
N ARG A 180 -0.35 3.05 3.17
CA ARG A 180 0.30 1.84 3.68
C ARG A 180 -0.71 0.71 3.73
N ILE A 181 -0.86 0.02 2.60
CA ILE A 181 -1.83 -1.06 2.43
C ILE A 181 -1.41 -2.23 3.32
N GLY A 182 -2.36 -2.77 4.08
CA GLY A 182 -2.18 -3.97 4.89
C GLY A 182 -2.29 -5.25 4.06
N PHE A 183 -3.15 -6.16 4.47
CA PHE A 183 -3.36 -7.46 3.82
C PHE A 183 -4.70 -7.49 3.06
N PRO A 184 -4.75 -7.16 1.76
CA PRO A 184 -5.99 -7.06 0.97
C PRO A 184 -6.44 -8.42 0.39
N ARG A 185 -6.21 -9.53 1.10
CA ARG A 185 -6.51 -10.88 0.64
C ARG A 185 -7.42 -11.60 1.62
N GLU A 186 -8.14 -12.61 1.13
CA GLU A 186 -8.88 -13.52 1.98
C GLU A 186 -7.91 -14.34 2.85
N ILE A 187 -8.28 -14.54 4.12
CA ILE A 187 -7.51 -15.31 5.07
C ILE A 187 -8.06 -16.75 5.04
N THR A 188 -7.21 -17.68 4.67
CA THR A 188 -7.53 -19.11 4.63
C THR A 188 -6.53 -19.88 5.48
N PRO A 189 -6.85 -21.11 5.95
CA PRO A 189 -5.90 -21.95 6.68
C PRO A 189 -4.59 -22.16 5.91
N ASP A 190 -4.66 -22.39 4.60
CA ASP A 190 -3.47 -22.60 3.73
C ASP A 190 -2.55 -21.39 3.66
N VAL A 191 -3.13 -20.18 3.65
CA VAL A 191 -2.36 -18.92 3.63
C VAL A 191 -1.67 -18.67 4.96
N SER A 192 -2.30 -19.10 6.04
CA SER A 192 -1.88 -18.82 7.41
C SER A 192 -1.12 -19.97 8.04
N ASP A 193 -1.24 -21.17 7.48
CA ASP A 193 -0.67 -22.39 8.08
C ASP A 193 0.84 -22.47 7.86
N ASN A 194 1.53 -22.87 8.92
CA ASN A 194 2.97 -23.17 8.95
C ASN A 194 3.94 -22.06 8.48
N LYS A 195 3.48 -20.84 8.22
CA LYS A 195 4.34 -19.70 7.88
C LYS A 195 4.54 -18.80 9.08
N PHE A 196 5.78 -18.43 9.33
CA PHE A 196 6.18 -17.55 10.40
C PHE A 196 6.99 -16.38 9.82
N ILE A 197 6.76 -15.19 10.35
CA ILE A 197 7.53 -14.00 10.02
C ILE A 197 8.70 -13.93 10.99
N ALA A 198 9.88 -13.60 10.49
CA ALA A 198 11.09 -13.39 11.28
C ALA A 198 11.44 -14.56 12.21
N GLY A 199 11.24 -15.81 11.76
CA GLY A 199 11.61 -16.98 12.55
C GLY A 199 11.37 -18.32 11.88
N LYS A 200 11.91 -19.39 12.48
CA LYS A 200 11.62 -20.77 12.09
C LYS A 200 10.28 -21.20 12.66
N LYS A 201 9.71 -22.30 12.11
CA LYS A 201 8.47 -22.90 12.64
C LYS A 201 8.58 -23.06 14.18
N GLY A 202 7.62 -22.50 14.89
CA GLY A 202 7.57 -22.50 16.37
C GLY A 202 8.37 -21.40 17.07
N GLN A 203 9.12 -20.57 16.34
CA GLN A 203 9.95 -19.50 16.91
C GLN A 203 9.58 -18.11 16.40
N GLY A 204 8.81 -18.01 15.31
CA GLY A 204 8.40 -16.75 14.68
C GLY A 204 6.95 -16.39 14.97
N ILE A 205 6.56 -15.25 14.44
CA ILE A 205 5.20 -14.73 14.56
C ILE A 205 4.30 -15.47 13.57
N PRO A 206 3.19 -16.07 14.01
CA PRO A 206 2.27 -16.73 13.10
C PRO A 206 1.68 -15.72 12.09
N ASN A 207 1.68 -16.08 10.81
CA ASN A 207 1.08 -15.25 9.76
C ASN A 207 -0.39 -14.93 10.02
N ILE A 208 -1.14 -15.83 10.65
CA ILE A 208 -2.57 -15.61 10.99
C ILE A 208 -2.75 -14.36 11.85
N LYS A 209 -1.92 -14.18 12.90
CA LYS A 209 -1.98 -13.01 13.79
C LYS A 209 -1.77 -11.72 13.01
N ARG A 210 -0.75 -11.72 12.15
CA ARG A 210 -0.44 -10.60 11.26
C ARG A 210 -1.57 -10.30 10.29
N HIS A 211 -2.08 -11.32 9.59
CA HIS A 211 -3.11 -11.17 8.58
C HIS A 211 -4.42 -10.63 9.18
N LEU A 212 -4.83 -11.13 10.36
CA LEU A 212 -6.00 -10.62 11.07
C LEU A 212 -5.86 -9.14 11.45
N GLY A 213 -4.69 -8.73 11.94
CA GLY A 213 -4.43 -7.34 12.31
C GLY A 213 -4.33 -6.39 11.11
N ALA A 214 -3.76 -6.88 10.00
CA ALA A 214 -3.49 -6.09 8.81
C ALA A 214 -4.56 -6.20 7.71
N TYR A 215 -5.60 -7.03 7.89
CA TYR A 215 -6.64 -7.24 6.89
C TYR A 215 -7.27 -5.92 6.40
N VAL A 216 -7.50 -5.83 5.10
CA VAL A 216 -8.34 -4.79 4.50
C VAL A 216 -9.26 -5.41 3.45
N SER A 217 -10.56 -5.18 3.62
CA SER A 217 -11.56 -5.64 2.65
C SER A 217 -11.52 -4.84 1.35
N GLN A 218 -12.11 -5.39 0.30
CA GLN A 218 -12.28 -4.68 -0.96
C GLN A 218 -13.10 -3.40 -0.78
N ARG A 219 -14.17 -3.44 0.02
CA ARG A 219 -15.04 -2.30 0.30
C ARG A 219 -14.26 -1.18 0.97
N ASP A 220 -13.57 -1.49 2.05
CA ASP A 220 -12.85 -0.50 2.84
C ASP A 220 -11.64 0.07 2.08
N LEU A 221 -10.92 -0.78 1.33
CA LEU A 221 -9.82 -0.33 0.48
C LEU A 221 -10.31 0.63 -0.62
N SER A 222 -11.43 0.29 -1.28
CA SER A 222 -12.04 1.15 -2.30
C SER A 222 -12.51 2.48 -1.72
N GLN A 223 -13.10 2.46 -0.51
CA GLN A 223 -13.48 3.67 0.21
C GLN A 223 -12.27 4.56 0.49
N LEU A 224 -11.17 3.96 0.95
CA LEU A 224 -9.96 4.73 1.29
C LEU A 224 -9.37 5.44 0.07
N PHE A 225 -9.25 4.74 -1.07
CA PHE A 225 -8.77 5.36 -2.31
C PHE A 225 -9.73 6.42 -2.84
N ASP A 226 -11.05 6.19 -2.77
CA ASP A 226 -12.06 7.20 -3.11
C ASP A 226 -11.93 8.46 -2.23
N LYS A 227 -11.76 8.30 -0.92
CA LYS A 227 -11.53 9.41 0.00
C LYS A 227 -10.21 10.13 -0.29
N ALA A 228 -9.15 9.39 -0.61
CA ALA A 228 -7.87 9.99 -1.00
C ALA A 228 -7.99 10.87 -2.27
N ILE A 229 -8.88 10.52 -3.22
CA ILE A 229 -9.15 11.32 -4.42
C ILE A 229 -10.09 12.50 -4.12
N SER A 230 -11.17 12.26 -3.35
CA SER A 230 -12.29 13.19 -3.20
C SER A 230 -12.08 14.26 -2.13
N THR A 231 -11.24 14.03 -1.14
CA THR A 231 -10.93 15.02 -0.08
C THR A 231 -10.48 16.34 -0.70
N LYS A 232 -11.09 17.44 -0.29
CA LYS A 232 -10.88 18.76 -0.93
C LYS A 232 -9.44 19.24 -0.82
N ASN A 233 -8.87 19.20 0.38
CA ASN A 233 -7.50 19.61 0.67
C ASN A 233 -6.84 18.55 1.53
N ILE A 234 -5.62 18.16 1.22
CA ILE A 234 -4.85 17.27 2.06
C ILE A 234 -4.20 18.09 3.18
N VAL A 235 -4.60 17.74 4.41
CA VAL A 235 -3.90 18.21 5.62
C VAL A 235 -2.85 17.14 5.92
N GLY A 236 -1.60 17.53 5.79
CA GLY A 236 -0.50 16.57 5.90
C GLY A 236 0.06 16.45 7.32
N ASP A 237 0.85 15.42 7.51
CA ASP A 237 1.57 15.15 8.76
C ASP A 237 2.63 16.24 9.09
N ILE A 238 3.08 16.97 8.07
CA ILE A 238 4.02 18.09 8.20
C ILE A 238 3.23 19.39 8.03
N LYS A 239 3.36 20.31 8.99
CA LYS A 239 2.65 21.59 8.98
C LYS A 239 2.83 22.33 7.65
N ASN A 240 1.71 22.68 7.02
CA ASN A 240 1.65 23.39 5.73
C ASN A 240 2.21 22.63 4.52
N VAL A 241 2.49 21.34 4.65
CA VAL A 241 2.90 20.47 3.54
C VAL A 241 1.79 19.45 3.28
N PRO A 242 1.19 19.40 2.07
CA PRO A 242 0.13 18.44 1.75
C PRO A 242 0.71 17.03 1.49
N PHE A 243 1.32 16.46 2.50
CA PHE A 243 1.93 15.15 2.55
C PHE A 243 1.29 14.34 3.67
N LEU A 244 0.58 13.29 3.32
CA LEU A 244 -0.20 12.48 4.24
C LEU A 244 0.16 11.00 4.09
N VAL A 245 0.43 10.34 5.20
CA VAL A 245 0.60 8.88 5.27
C VAL A 245 -0.56 8.29 6.08
N VAL A 246 -1.20 7.24 5.54
CA VAL A 246 -2.30 6.55 6.21
C VAL A 246 -2.16 5.03 6.12
N TYR A 247 -2.63 4.31 7.13
CA TYR A 247 -2.74 2.86 7.03
C TYR A 247 -4.06 2.46 6.37
N GLY A 248 -3.95 1.59 5.35
CA GLY A 248 -5.06 0.98 4.64
C GLY A 248 -5.39 -0.38 5.24
N VAL A 249 -6.07 -0.40 6.38
CA VAL A 249 -6.58 -1.59 7.05
C VAL A 249 -8.06 -1.41 7.36
N SER A 250 -8.80 -2.53 7.51
CA SER A 250 -10.18 -2.51 7.99
C SER A 250 -10.25 -2.21 9.48
N ASN A 251 -11.46 -2.06 10.04
CA ASN A 251 -11.65 -1.78 11.47
C ASN A 251 -11.46 -3.04 12.32
N ASN A 252 -10.38 -3.78 12.06
CA ASN A 252 -10.14 -5.07 12.67
C ASN A 252 -10.02 -4.98 14.20
N THR A 253 -10.70 -5.88 14.92
CA THR A 253 -10.57 -6.03 16.37
C THR A 253 -9.11 -6.25 16.79
N ARG A 254 -8.33 -7.00 15.99
CA ARG A 254 -6.91 -7.32 16.27
C ARG A 254 -5.91 -6.38 15.58
N ARG A 255 -6.35 -5.18 15.11
CA ARG A 255 -5.44 -4.26 14.44
C ARG A 255 -4.41 -3.69 15.41
N PHE A 256 -3.23 -3.48 14.88
CA PHE A 256 -2.14 -2.74 15.54
C PHE A 256 -1.57 -1.63 14.63
N TRP A 257 -2.23 -1.36 13.50
CA TRP A 257 -1.97 -0.23 12.62
C TRP A 257 -3.01 0.85 12.89
N SER A 258 -2.56 2.09 13.20
CA SER A 258 -3.47 3.19 13.57
C SER A 258 -4.34 3.63 12.38
N LEU A 259 -5.63 3.82 12.63
CA LEU A 259 -6.57 4.42 11.68
C LEU A 259 -6.77 5.93 11.91
N GLU A 260 -6.13 6.51 12.90
CA GLU A 260 -6.37 7.88 13.35
C GLU A 260 -6.16 8.88 12.19
N SER A 261 -4.99 8.89 11.59
CA SER A 261 -4.66 9.79 10.47
C SER A 261 -5.64 9.65 9.28
N ALA A 262 -6.02 8.42 8.92
CA ALA A 262 -6.97 8.19 7.85
C ALA A 262 -8.38 8.70 8.19
N ARG A 263 -8.82 8.57 9.44
CA ARG A 263 -10.11 9.05 9.93
C ARG A 263 -10.16 10.57 9.96
N GLU A 264 -9.16 11.20 10.54
CA GLU A 264 -9.11 12.65 10.71
C GLU A 264 -8.90 13.38 9.39
N SER A 265 -7.95 12.95 8.56
CA SER A 265 -7.56 13.68 7.35
C SER A 265 -8.41 13.33 6.13
N LEU A 266 -8.93 12.10 6.03
CA LEU A 266 -9.69 11.62 4.87
C LEU A 266 -11.15 11.27 5.18
N ASN A 267 -11.58 11.34 6.43
CA ASN A 267 -12.88 10.84 6.87
C ASN A 267 -13.10 9.37 6.45
N TYR A 268 -12.03 8.55 6.61
CA TYR A 268 -12.08 7.12 6.36
C TYR A 268 -12.88 6.42 7.45
N ASN A 269 -13.88 5.65 7.06
CA ASN A 269 -14.75 4.94 7.99
C ASN A 269 -14.88 3.46 7.57
N PRO A 270 -13.84 2.65 7.83
CA PRO A 270 -13.88 1.23 7.49
C PRO A 270 -14.95 0.49 8.28
N GLN A 271 -15.61 -0.46 7.63
CA GLN A 271 -16.79 -1.16 8.16
C GLN A 271 -16.53 -2.65 8.42
N ASP A 272 -15.50 -3.21 7.79
CA ASP A 272 -15.22 -4.64 7.92
C ASP A 272 -14.26 -4.94 9.07
N ASP A 273 -14.39 -6.15 9.60
CA ASP A 273 -13.53 -6.67 10.66
C ASP A 273 -13.16 -8.13 10.36
N SER A 274 -11.88 -8.43 10.40
CA SER A 274 -11.34 -9.76 10.18
C SER A 274 -11.80 -10.78 11.23
N GLU A 275 -12.07 -10.33 12.47
CA GLU A 275 -12.54 -11.22 13.55
C GLU A 275 -13.88 -11.87 13.21
N PHE A 276 -14.80 -11.07 12.66
CA PHE A 276 -16.13 -11.59 12.28
C PHE A 276 -16.10 -12.29 10.93
N LYS A 277 -15.36 -11.76 9.98
CA LYS A 277 -15.33 -12.30 8.63
C LYS A 277 -14.65 -13.68 8.56
N PHE A 278 -13.63 -13.92 9.37
CA PHE A 278 -12.83 -15.15 9.35
C PHE A 278 -12.97 -15.94 10.65
N ASN A 279 -14.13 -15.85 11.31
CA ASN A 279 -14.40 -16.55 12.57
C ASN A 279 -14.16 -18.06 12.47
N GLU A 280 -14.55 -18.69 11.36
CA GLU A 280 -14.34 -20.12 11.14
C GLU A 280 -12.85 -20.50 11.13
N VAL A 281 -12.03 -19.68 10.46
CA VAL A 281 -10.56 -19.88 10.46
C VAL A 281 -9.99 -19.66 11.85
N ILE A 282 -10.45 -18.64 12.57
CA ILE A 282 -10.02 -18.35 13.94
C ILE A 282 -10.38 -19.53 14.87
N ASP A 283 -11.57 -20.09 14.74
CA ASP A 283 -12.01 -21.21 15.56
C ASP A 283 -11.20 -22.50 15.31
N LEU A 284 -10.75 -22.73 14.06
CA LEU A 284 -9.80 -23.81 13.78
C LEU A 284 -8.51 -23.64 14.59
N TYR A 285 -7.97 -22.41 14.68
CA TYR A 285 -6.77 -22.14 15.46
C TYR A 285 -7.01 -22.22 16.97
N LYS A 286 -8.16 -21.78 17.48
CA LYS A 286 -8.52 -21.88 18.90
C LYS A 286 -8.66 -23.32 19.36
N ASN A 287 -9.22 -24.19 18.51
CA ASN A 287 -9.55 -25.56 18.84
C ASN A 287 -8.39 -26.55 18.58
N ASN A 288 -7.26 -26.09 18.04
CA ASN A 288 -6.10 -26.92 17.78
C ASN A 288 -5.01 -26.67 18.83
N PRO A 289 -4.71 -27.66 19.71
CA PRO A 289 -3.69 -27.51 20.77
C PRO A 289 -2.29 -27.14 20.24
N GLU A 290 -1.94 -27.56 19.01
CA GLU A 290 -0.66 -27.20 18.39
C GLU A 290 -0.56 -25.70 18.04
N TRP A 291 -1.71 -25.00 18.01
CA TRP A 291 -1.83 -23.61 17.61
C TRP A 291 -2.20 -22.67 18.77
N GLU A 292 -2.25 -23.22 19.99
CA GLU A 292 -2.51 -22.43 21.20
C GLU A 292 -1.53 -21.23 21.31
N GLY A 293 -2.09 -20.05 21.63
CA GLY A 293 -1.31 -18.81 21.73
C GLY A 293 -0.91 -18.16 20.41
N ARG A 294 -1.21 -18.74 19.24
CA ARG A 294 -0.83 -18.17 17.93
C ARG A 294 -1.74 -17.04 17.44
N LEU A 295 -2.88 -16.87 18.05
CA LEU A 295 -3.81 -15.76 17.71
C LEU A 295 -3.46 -14.46 18.46
N GLY A 296 -2.67 -14.56 19.51
CA GLY A 296 -2.23 -13.42 20.33
C GLY A 296 -3.15 -13.12 21.48
#